data_1e29d98dc0401e7ce3ea40556d92263e
#
_entry.id   1e29d98dc0401e7ce3ea40556d92263e
#
_cell.length_a   1.000
_cell.length_b   1.000
_cell.length_c   1.000
_cell.angle_alpha   90.00
_cell.angle_beta   90.00
_cell.angle_gamma   90.00
#
_symmetry.space_group_name_H-M   'P 1'
#
loop_
_entity.id
_entity.type
_entity.pdbx_description
1 polymer ?
#
loop_
_entity_poly.entity_id
_entity_poly.type
_entity_poly.pdbx_seq_one_letter_code
_entity_poly.pdbx_strand_id
1 'polypeptide(L)'
;MAAKFITEPKADEAIDNGVAQLNVLLEAGRAPGFAIFVNNFPGHGGGPPAHHHNAYDEAFYLLAGEMEFRVDGETSRVPAGSMAFVPRGATHAFRNPSAEPARMLVVATPEAMDLIVRMPEGARNPDAMRALFAEHDSQVDGPPLG
;
A
#
# COMPACT_ATOMS: atom_id res chain seq x y z
N MET A 1 -6.99 3.90 -26.30
CA MET A 1 -5.69 3.26 -25.99
C MET A 1 -5.76 1.79 -26.29
N ALA A 2 -4.77 1.24 -26.96
CA ALA A 2 -4.70 -0.20 -27.23
C ALA A 2 -4.40 -0.98 -25.93
N ALA A 3 -4.94 -2.20 -25.83
CA ALA A 3 -4.60 -3.12 -24.76
C ALA A 3 -3.10 -3.45 -24.75
N LYS A 4 -2.56 -3.63 -23.57
CA LYS A 4 -1.15 -3.97 -23.35
C LYS A 4 -1.03 -5.23 -22.50
N PHE A 5 -0.03 -6.04 -22.80
CA PHE A 5 0.39 -7.14 -21.94
C PHE A 5 1.56 -6.63 -21.11
N ILE A 6 1.44 -6.73 -19.79
CA ILE A 6 2.41 -6.18 -18.84
C ILE A 6 2.98 -7.33 -18.02
N THR A 7 4.30 -7.44 -18.00
CA THR A 7 5.00 -8.43 -17.19
C THR A 7 5.46 -7.74 -15.89
N GLU A 8 5.36 -8.44 -14.78
CA GLU A 8 5.86 -7.92 -13.50
C GLU A 8 7.35 -7.59 -13.61
N PRO A 9 7.78 -6.40 -13.14
CA PRO A 9 9.18 -6.02 -13.14
C PRO A 9 10.05 -7.00 -12.36
N LYS A 10 11.32 -7.09 -12.73
CA LYS A 10 12.30 -7.89 -11.98
C LYS A 10 12.57 -7.25 -10.62
N ALA A 11 13.11 -8.05 -9.69
CA ALA A 11 13.37 -7.61 -8.32
C ALA A 11 14.29 -6.37 -8.25
N ASP A 12 15.26 -6.25 -9.15
CA ASP A 12 16.18 -5.11 -9.22
C ASP A 12 15.54 -3.84 -9.82
N GLU A 13 14.34 -3.97 -10.39
CA GLU A 13 13.56 -2.84 -10.91
C GLU A 13 12.49 -2.35 -9.92
N ALA A 14 12.38 -3.01 -8.76
CA ALA A 14 11.41 -2.64 -7.75
C ALA A 14 11.73 -1.28 -7.12
N ILE A 15 10.69 -0.55 -6.75
CA ILE A 15 10.80 0.73 -6.06
C ILE A 15 10.74 0.48 -4.55
N ASP A 16 11.79 0.88 -3.82
CA ASP A 16 11.77 0.87 -2.37
C ASP A 16 11.10 2.14 -1.87
N ASN A 17 9.94 2.00 -1.18
CA ASN A 17 9.26 3.15 -0.62
C ASN A 17 9.48 3.32 0.90
N GLY A 18 10.43 2.57 1.48
CA GLY A 18 10.72 2.60 2.91
C GLY A 18 9.83 1.66 3.75
N VAL A 19 8.76 1.14 3.17
CA VAL A 19 7.82 0.19 3.80
C VAL A 19 7.88 -1.16 3.12
N ALA A 20 7.90 -1.16 1.78
CA ALA A 20 7.89 -2.36 0.95
C ALA A 20 8.67 -2.12 -0.34
N GLN A 21 8.93 -3.21 -1.06
CA GLN A 21 9.44 -3.17 -2.43
C GLN A 21 8.24 -3.23 -3.37
N LEU A 22 8.09 -2.23 -4.24
CA LEU A 22 6.95 -2.09 -5.15
C LEU A 22 7.30 -2.54 -6.56
N ASN A 23 6.56 -3.49 -7.10
CA ASN A 23 6.58 -3.82 -8.51
C ASN A 23 5.39 -3.15 -9.18
N VAL A 24 5.62 -2.07 -9.91
CA VAL A 24 4.56 -1.31 -10.58
C VAL A 24 4.16 -2.02 -11.87
N LEU A 25 2.89 -2.38 -11.99
CA LEU A 25 2.32 -3.00 -13.17
C LEU A 25 1.60 -1.98 -14.06
N LEU A 26 0.74 -1.17 -13.46
CA LEU A 26 0.03 -0.11 -14.15
C LEU A 26 0.27 1.20 -13.38
N GLU A 27 1.11 2.04 -13.94
CA GLU A 27 1.52 3.29 -13.32
C GLU A 27 0.40 4.33 -13.24
N ALA A 28 0.54 5.26 -12.32
CA ALA A 28 -0.38 6.38 -12.19
C ALA A 28 -0.46 7.18 -13.49
N GLY A 29 -1.69 7.53 -13.87
CA GLY A 29 -1.95 8.32 -15.10
C GLY A 29 -2.08 7.49 -16.37
N ARG A 30 -1.75 6.18 -16.34
CA ARG A 30 -1.92 5.28 -17.48
C ARG A 30 -3.38 4.96 -17.74
N ALA A 31 -4.14 4.78 -16.68
CA ALA A 31 -5.60 4.65 -16.69
C ALA A 31 -6.18 5.74 -15.78
N PRO A 32 -7.31 6.36 -16.13
CA PRO A 32 -7.84 7.48 -15.34
C PRO A 32 -8.39 7.05 -13.98
N GLY A 33 -8.81 5.80 -13.83
CA GLY A 33 -9.53 5.35 -12.63
C GLY A 33 -8.73 4.51 -11.65
N PHE A 34 -7.60 3.92 -12.05
CA PHE A 34 -6.86 3.03 -11.17
C PHE A 34 -5.38 2.90 -11.55
N ALA A 35 -4.60 2.42 -10.57
CA ALA A 35 -3.22 2.00 -10.71
C ALA A 35 -3.08 0.62 -10.06
N ILE A 36 -2.13 -0.19 -10.52
CA ILE A 36 -1.93 -1.55 -10.02
C ILE A 36 -0.44 -1.78 -9.75
N PHE A 37 -0.14 -2.31 -8.59
CA PHE A 37 1.22 -2.68 -8.21
C PHE A 37 1.22 -3.86 -7.24
N VAL A 38 2.37 -4.48 -7.07
CA VAL A 38 2.58 -5.53 -6.08
C VAL A 38 3.49 -5.00 -4.99
N ASN A 39 3.05 -5.09 -3.74
CA ASN A 39 3.87 -4.85 -2.56
C ASN A 39 4.55 -6.15 -2.15
N ASN A 40 5.87 -6.11 -2.00
CA ASN A 40 6.65 -7.22 -1.48
C ASN A 40 7.18 -6.84 -0.10
N PHE A 41 6.74 -7.56 0.93
CA PHE A 41 7.16 -7.35 2.31
C PHE A 41 8.13 -8.43 2.74
N PRO A 42 9.25 -8.07 3.40
CA PRO A 42 10.10 -9.07 4.04
C PRO A 42 9.36 -9.70 5.24
N GLY A 43 9.87 -10.82 5.72
CA GLY A 43 9.40 -11.40 6.99
C GLY A 43 9.50 -10.36 8.10
N HIS A 44 8.49 -10.29 8.95
CA HIS A 44 8.35 -9.30 10.03
C HIS A 44 8.41 -7.83 9.55
N GLY A 45 8.10 -7.59 8.27
CA GLY A 45 8.08 -6.25 7.70
C GLY A 45 6.99 -5.38 8.32
N GLY A 46 7.38 -4.19 8.79
CA GLY A 46 6.44 -3.18 9.27
C GLY A 46 5.66 -2.55 8.13
N GLY A 47 4.64 -1.81 8.48
CA GLY A 47 3.77 -1.12 7.52
C GLY A 47 3.76 0.40 7.68
N PRO A 48 2.87 1.07 6.97
CA PRO A 48 2.71 2.51 7.07
C PRO A 48 2.11 2.89 8.43
N PRO A 49 2.18 4.17 8.82
CA PRO A 49 1.42 4.65 9.97
C PRO A 49 -0.08 4.42 9.77
N ALA A 50 -0.83 4.30 10.85
CA ALA A 50 -2.28 4.25 10.75
C ALA A 50 -2.78 5.54 10.10
N HIS A 51 -3.63 5.41 9.09
CA HIS A 51 -4.08 6.54 8.27
C HIS A 51 -5.41 6.25 7.58
N HIS A 52 -6.00 7.28 7.01
CA HIS A 52 -7.18 7.15 6.14
C HIS A 52 -7.06 8.05 4.92
N HIS A 53 -7.82 7.70 3.90
CA HIS A 53 -7.95 8.46 2.66
C HIS A 53 -9.40 8.92 2.51
N ASN A 54 -9.62 10.21 2.26
CA ASN A 54 -10.97 10.74 2.15
C ASN A 54 -11.59 10.53 0.77
N ALA A 55 -10.76 10.40 -0.26
CA ALA A 55 -11.21 10.48 -1.65
C ALA A 55 -11.29 9.14 -2.37
N TYR A 56 -10.68 8.06 -1.85
CA TYR A 56 -10.60 6.81 -2.59
C TYR A 56 -10.60 5.57 -1.71
N ASP A 57 -11.01 4.45 -2.32
CA ASP A 57 -10.98 3.11 -1.75
C ASP A 57 -9.71 2.39 -2.18
N GLU A 58 -9.30 1.36 -1.45
CA GLU A 58 -8.17 0.50 -1.80
C GLU A 58 -8.53 -0.97 -1.63
N ALA A 59 -7.95 -1.83 -2.49
CA ALA A 59 -8.09 -3.27 -2.38
C ALA A 59 -6.71 -3.91 -2.36
N PHE A 60 -6.50 -4.83 -1.41
CA PHE A 60 -5.24 -5.53 -1.18
C PHE A 60 -5.50 -7.04 -1.27
N TYR A 61 -5.04 -7.67 -2.34
CA TYR A 61 -5.21 -9.10 -2.56
C TYR A 61 -3.91 -9.84 -2.26
N LEU A 62 -3.93 -10.80 -1.34
CA LEU A 62 -2.74 -11.55 -0.94
C LEU A 62 -2.41 -12.62 -1.97
N LEU A 63 -1.25 -12.48 -2.61
CA LEU A 63 -0.71 -13.44 -3.58
C LEU A 63 0.09 -14.55 -2.90
N ALA A 64 0.82 -14.22 -1.83
CA ALA A 64 1.66 -15.15 -1.09
C ALA A 64 1.86 -14.67 0.35
N GLY A 65 2.04 -15.60 1.27
CA GLY A 65 2.18 -15.29 2.69
C GLY A 65 0.88 -14.82 3.32
N GLU A 66 0.99 -14.03 4.37
CA GLU A 66 -0.16 -13.41 5.05
C GLU A 66 0.21 -12.01 5.54
N MET A 67 -0.79 -11.17 5.67
CA MET A 67 -0.64 -9.85 6.28
C MET A 67 -1.64 -9.70 7.42
N GLU A 68 -1.31 -8.90 8.40
CA GLU A 68 -2.24 -8.47 9.43
C GLU A 68 -2.71 -7.06 9.08
N PHE A 69 -4.02 -6.88 9.03
CA PHE A 69 -4.67 -5.60 8.79
C PHE A 69 -5.47 -5.18 10.00
N ARG A 70 -5.43 -3.88 10.31
CA ARG A 70 -6.41 -3.24 11.19
C ARG A 70 -7.14 -2.22 10.36
N VAL A 71 -8.49 -2.35 10.32
CA VAL A 71 -9.37 -1.42 9.61
C VAL A 71 -10.47 -1.00 10.58
N ASP A 72 -10.57 0.29 10.87
CA ASP A 72 -11.53 0.86 11.82
C ASP A 72 -11.56 0.12 13.17
N GLY A 73 -10.39 -0.22 13.69
CA GLY A 73 -10.22 -0.88 14.98
C GLY A 73 -10.37 -2.41 14.96
N GLU A 74 -10.85 -2.99 13.88
CA GLU A 74 -10.92 -4.45 13.71
C GLU A 74 -9.61 -4.98 13.11
N THR A 75 -9.00 -5.96 13.79
CA THR A 75 -7.75 -6.58 13.35
C THR A 75 -8.01 -7.98 12.83
N SER A 76 -7.47 -8.30 11.66
CA SER A 76 -7.60 -9.63 11.06
C SER A 76 -6.34 -10.04 10.31
N ARG A 77 -6.09 -11.36 10.27
CA ARG A 77 -5.10 -11.97 9.38
C ARG A 77 -5.73 -12.20 8.02
N VAL A 78 -5.02 -11.82 6.97
CA VAL A 78 -5.44 -11.97 5.59
C VAL A 78 -4.43 -12.90 4.90
N PRO A 79 -4.78 -14.19 4.70
CA PRO A 79 -3.89 -15.15 4.06
C PRO A 79 -3.93 -15.03 2.53
N ALA A 80 -2.98 -15.69 1.87
CA ALA A 80 -2.97 -15.83 0.41
C ALA A 80 -4.33 -16.33 -0.12
N GLY A 81 -4.80 -15.75 -1.21
CA GLY A 81 -6.11 -16.04 -1.78
C GLY A 81 -7.27 -15.21 -1.18
N SER A 82 -6.97 -14.34 -0.21
CA SER A 82 -7.95 -13.46 0.44
C SER A 82 -7.60 -12.00 0.20
N MET A 83 -8.56 -11.12 0.45
CA MET A 83 -8.44 -9.69 0.18
C MET A 83 -8.87 -8.87 1.40
N ALA A 84 -8.14 -7.77 1.64
CA ALA A 84 -8.61 -6.69 2.50
C ALA A 84 -9.17 -5.58 1.61
N PHE A 85 -10.37 -5.12 1.91
CA PHE A 85 -10.96 -3.95 1.28
C PHE A 85 -11.00 -2.80 2.29
N VAL A 86 -10.44 -1.67 1.91
CA VAL A 86 -10.40 -0.47 2.74
C VAL A 86 -11.21 0.62 2.05
N PRO A 87 -12.44 0.89 2.51
CA PRO A 87 -13.23 1.96 1.95
C PRO A 87 -12.65 3.33 2.34
N ARG A 88 -12.94 4.33 1.54
CA ARG A 88 -12.56 5.72 1.85
C ARG A 88 -13.03 6.11 3.25
N GLY A 89 -12.21 6.85 3.97
CA GLY A 89 -12.49 7.28 5.33
C GLY A 89 -12.15 6.27 6.42
N ALA A 90 -11.90 5.00 6.08
CA ALA A 90 -11.55 3.98 7.07
C ALA A 90 -10.08 4.09 7.50
N THR A 91 -9.85 4.28 8.79
CA THR A 91 -8.50 4.27 9.36
C THR A 91 -7.94 2.86 9.29
N HIS A 92 -6.75 2.72 8.71
CA HIS A 92 -6.14 1.40 8.53
C HIS A 92 -4.62 1.43 8.68
N ALA A 93 -4.09 0.27 9.00
CA ALA A 93 -2.66 -0.05 9.05
C ALA A 93 -2.50 -1.54 8.78
N PHE A 94 -1.32 -1.95 8.33
CA PHE A 94 -1.02 -3.36 8.06
C PHE A 94 0.46 -3.66 8.27
N ARG A 95 0.77 -4.94 8.48
CA ARG A 95 2.15 -5.44 8.64
C ARG A 95 2.23 -6.90 8.23
N ASN A 96 3.45 -7.38 7.97
CA ASN A 96 3.72 -8.81 7.87
C ASN A 96 4.09 -9.37 9.26
N PRO A 97 3.20 -10.16 9.88
CA PRO A 97 3.43 -10.66 11.23
C PRO A 97 4.30 -11.92 11.29
N SER A 98 4.58 -12.54 10.15
CA SER A 98 5.29 -13.82 10.08
C SER A 98 6.75 -13.67 9.67
N ALA A 99 7.53 -14.74 9.83
CA ALA A 99 8.93 -14.79 9.39
C ALA A 99 9.06 -14.92 7.86
N GLU A 100 8.00 -15.36 7.19
CA GLU A 100 8.00 -15.57 5.74
C GLU A 100 7.66 -14.28 4.99
N PRO A 101 8.21 -14.05 3.79
CA PRO A 101 7.81 -12.92 2.95
C PRO A 101 6.32 -12.96 2.59
N ALA A 102 5.76 -11.79 2.36
CA ALA A 102 4.38 -11.65 1.88
C ALA A 102 4.35 -10.80 0.61
N ARG A 103 3.42 -11.12 -0.28
CA ARG A 103 3.19 -10.39 -1.51
C ARG A 103 1.71 -10.08 -1.65
N MET A 104 1.38 -8.85 -1.96
CA MET A 104 -0.01 -8.46 -2.21
C MET A 104 -0.14 -7.58 -3.44
N LEU A 105 -1.13 -7.90 -4.27
CA LEU A 105 -1.56 -7.07 -5.37
C LEU A 105 -2.41 -5.94 -4.81
N VAL A 106 -2.08 -4.71 -5.16
CA VAL A 106 -2.83 -3.52 -4.73
C VAL A 106 -3.50 -2.90 -5.94
N VAL A 107 -4.80 -2.69 -5.81
CA VAL A 107 -5.59 -1.90 -6.75
C VAL A 107 -5.95 -0.60 -6.05
N ALA A 108 -5.47 0.49 -6.59
CA ALA A 108 -5.60 1.82 -5.99
C ALA A 108 -5.90 2.85 -7.08
N THR A 109 -6.09 4.08 -6.70
CA THR A 109 -6.22 5.18 -7.66
C THR A 109 -4.84 5.71 -8.04
N PRO A 110 -4.71 6.46 -9.14
CA PRO A 110 -3.46 7.14 -9.48
C PRO A 110 -2.94 8.04 -8.34
N GLU A 111 -3.84 8.71 -7.63
CA GLU A 111 -3.49 9.57 -6.49
C GLU A 111 -2.93 8.77 -5.32
N ALA A 112 -3.54 7.63 -4.98
CA ALA A 112 -3.02 6.74 -3.94
C ALA A 112 -1.64 6.21 -4.29
N MET A 113 -1.42 5.83 -5.54
CA MET A 113 -0.13 5.36 -5.99
C MET A 113 0.95 6.45 -5.89
N ASP A 114 0.63 7.69 -6.22
CA ASP A 114 1.57 8.81 -6.09
C ASP A 114 1.99 8.97 -4.62
N LEU A 115 1.06 8.92 -3.68
CA LEU A 115 1.38 8.93 -2.25
C LEU A 115 2.32 7.77 -1.88
N ILE A 116 1.99 6.57 -2.30
CA ILE A 116 2.73 5.36 -1.94
C ILE A 116 4.17 5.39 -2.43
N VAL A 117 4.41 5.81 -3.66
CA VAL A 117 5.79 5.91 -4.20
C VAL A 117 6.58 7.05 -3.57
N ARG A 118 5.91 8.07 -3.05
CA ARG A 118 6.54 9.22 -2.40
C ARG A 118 6.74 9.07 -0.89
N MET A 119 6.37 7.93 -0.31
CA MET A 119 6.52 7.69 1.15
C MET A 119 7.89 8.04 1.73
N PRO A 120 9.03 7.82 1.03
CA PRO A 120 10.34 8.23 1.56
C PRO A 120 10.45 9.73 1.86
N GLU A 121 9.71 10.59 1.17
CA GLU A 121 9.70 12.04 1.44
C GLU A 121 9.14 12.34 2.84
N GLY A 122 8.16 11.55 3.28
CA GLY A 122 7.57 11.68 4.61
C GLY A 122 8.38 11.04 5.71
N ALA A 123 9.27 10.10 5.39
CA ALA A 123 10.06 9.37 6.38
C ALA A 123 11.10 10.25 7.11
N ARG A 124 11.34 11.47 6.64
CA ARG A 124 12.28 12.41 7.24
C ARG A 124 11.90 12.81 8.67
N ASN A 125 10.63 13.00 8.93
CA ASN A 125 10.07 13.30 10.24
C ASN A 125 8.53 13.23 10.22
N PRO A 126 7.86 13.20 11.39
CA PRO A 126 6.40 13.11 11.46
C PRO A 126 5.65 14.25 10.75
N ASP A 127 6.17 15.47 10.77
CA ASP A 127 5.50 16.61 10.12
C ASP A 127 5.56 16.47 8.60
N ALA A 128 6.68 16.02 8.05
CA ALA A 128 6.82 15.73 6.62
C ALA A 128 5.84 14.62 6.19
N MET A 129 5.66 13.58 7.00
CA MET A 129 4.70 12.52 6.73
C MET A 129 3.27 13.06 6.70
N ARG A 130 2.88 13.86 7.69
CA ARG A 130 1.55 14.48 7.74
C ARG A 130 1.31 15.38 6.53
N ALA A 131 2.32 16.17 6.13
CA ALA A 131 2.22 17.05 4.97
C ALA A 131 2.03 16.27 3.68
N LEU A 132 2.78 15.18 3.49
CA LEU A 132 2.66 14.32 2.32
C LEU A 132 1.25 13.71 2.21
N PHE A 133 0.71 13.20 3.32
CA PHE A 133 -0.64 12.66 3.35
C PHE A 133 -1.69 13.74 3.06
N ALA A 134 -1.53 14.94 3.62
CA ALA A 134 -2.45 16.07 3.38
C ALA A 134 -2.50 16.48 1.91
N GLU A 135 -1.39 16.43 1.17
CA GLU A 135 -1.35 16.69 -0.27
C GLU A 135 -2.23 15.71 -1.07
N HIS A 136 -2.50 14.52 -0.51
CA HIS A 136 -3.26 13.45 -1.14
C HIS A 136 -4.65 13.26 -0.51
N ASP A 137 -5.19 14.31 0.11
CA ASP A 137 -6.48 14.25 0.80
C ASP A 137 -6.57 13.08 1.78
N SER A 138 -5.51 12.89 2.53
CA SER A 138 -5.33 11.78 3.46
C SER A 138 -4.80 12.31 4.79
N GLN A 139 -4.91 11.50 5.85
CA GLN A 139 -4.50 11.90 7.18
C GLN A 139 -3.82 10.75 7.92
N VAL A 140 -2.73 11.06 8.61
CA VAL A 140 -2.09 10.15 9.56
C VAL A 140 -2.86 10.20 10.87
N ASP A 141 -3.33 9.04 11.34
CA ASP A 141 -4.19 8.91 12.52
C ASP A 141 -3.45 8.33 13.73
N GLY A 142 -2.31 7.70 13.53
CA GLY A 142 -1.56 7.07 14.62
C GLY A 142 -0.31 6.35 14.14
N PRO A 143 0.36 5.63 15.05
CA PRO A 143 1.58 4.90 14.72
C PRO A 143 1.30 3.69 13.79
N PRO A 144 2.35 3.12 13.19
CA PRO A 144 2.24 1.84 12.49
C PRO A 144 1.71 0.74 13.40
N LEU A 145 1.08 -0.27 12.79
CA LEU A 145 0.69 -1.49 13.49
C LEU A 145 1.95 -2.27 13.90
N GLY A 146 2.12 -2.48 15.18
CA GLY A 146 3.36 -3.06 15.67
C GLY A 146 3.22 -4.04 16.78
#